data_931f532480e4cbe4a74f394d5ea7630e
#
_entry.id   931f532480e4cbe4a74f394d5ea7630e
#
_cell.length_a   1.000
_cell.length_b   1.000
_cell.length_c   1.000
_cell.angle_alpha   90.00
_cell.angle_beta   90.00
_cell.angle_gamma   90.00
#
_symmetry.space_group_name_H-M   'P 1'
#
loop_
_entity.id
_entity.type
_entity.pdbx_description
1 polymer ?
#
loop_
_entity_poly.entity_id
_entity_poly.type
_entity_poly.pdbx_seq_one_letter_code
_entity_poly.pdbx_strand_id
1 'polypeptide(L)'
;MKAPGAKPEKRMKLQRLDENQITKLYQEHMVVDFPKDELKPLNMILKSVQDGFYDCFGLFENEQIEGYTCMVKQENSYLIDYIAIFPEHRNKGVGTNLLTLIDDYLGDADRIIGEVEDPAYTDDEEQKTLQTRRLGFYLRNNCYDTGLRVECFGVKFIILESGKKRCRDKDEVWDLYSLFYKKFLSEERFKKHIWRISDTV
;
A
#
# COMPACT_ATOMS: atom_id res chain seq x y z
N MET A 1 -16.51 -47.35 -1.01
CA MET A 1 -17.07 -46.18 -0.30
C MET A 1 -16.13 -45.01 -0.55
N LYS A 2 -16.54 -43.98 -1.35
CA LYS A 2 -15.78 -42.77 -1.55
C LYS A 2 -15.99 -41.87 -0.34
N ALA A 3 -14.91 -41.34 0.22
CA ALA A 3 -14.95 -40.35 1.28
C ALA A 3 -15.71 -39.11 0.84
N PRO A 4 -16.50 -38.41 1.70
CA PRO A 4 -17.24 -37.23 1.33
C PRO A 4 -16.27 -36.10 1.02
N GLY A 5 -16.54 -35.40 -0.09
CA GLY A 5 -15.70 -34.41 -0.71
C GLY A 5 -15.15 -33.36 0.26
N ALA A 6 -13.85 -33.21 0.27
CA ALA A 6 -13.19 -32.04 0.79
C ALA A 6 -13.79 -30.82 0.08
N LYS A 7 -14.31 -29.84 0.85
CA LYS A 7 -14.66 -28.55 0.30
C LYS A 7 -13.41 -28.01 -0.41
N PRO A 8 -13.54 -27.45 -1.64
CA PRO A 8 -12.39 -26.83 -2.28
C PRO A 8 -11.80 -25.81 -1.30
N GLU A 9 -10.51 -25.92 -1.02
CA GLU A 9 -9.80 -24.91 -0.24
C GLU A 9 -10.01 -23.57 -0.94
N LYS A 10 -10.62 -22.64 -0.23
CA LYS A 10 -10.79 -21.26 -0.66
C LYS A 10 -9.39 -20.67 -0.82
N ARG A 11 -8.89 -20.66 -2.05
CA ARG A 11 -7.55 -20.16 -2.36
C ARG A 11 -7.64 -18.76 -2.93
N MET A 12 -7.34 -17.78 -2.09
CA MET A 12 -7.15 -16.40 -2.53
C MET A 12 -5.94 -16.31 -3.45
N LYS A 13 -6.02 -15.44 -4.47
CA LYS A 13 -4.94 -15.20 -5.41
C LYS A 13 -4.80 -13.71 -5.73
N LEU A 14 -3.57 -13.25 -5.85
CA LEU A 14 -3.24 -11.93 -6.33
C LEU A 14 -3.13 -11.98 -7.86
N GLN A 15 -3.89 -11.12 -8.56
CA GLN A 15 -3.87 -11.04 -10.03
C GLN A 15 -3.65 -9.61 -10.46
N ARG A 16 -2.73 -9.41 -11.40
CA ARG A 16 -2.52 -8.11 -12.04
C ARG A 16 -3.77 -7.71 -12.82
N LEU A 17 -4.19 -6.46 -12.66
CA LEU A 17 -5.35 -5.89 -13.34
C LEU A 17 -4.92 -5.24 -14.65
N ASP A 18 -5.77 -5.38 -15.68
CA ASP A 18 -5.66 -4.62 -16.92
C ASP A 18 -6.24 -3.19 -16.77
N GLU A 19 -6.08 -2.35 -17.79
CA GLU A 19 -6.53 -0.94 -17.74
C GLU A 19 -8.05 -0.80 -17.56
N ASN A 20 -8.84 -1.71 -18.10
CA ASN A 20 -10.31 -1.69 -17.95
C ASN A 20 -10.70 -2.06 -16.52
N GLN A 21 -10.04 -3.06 -15.96
CA GLN A 21 -10.25 -3.49 -14.58
C GLN A 21 -9.79 -2.40 -13.59
N ILE A 22 -8.65 -1.73 -13.85
CA ILE A 22 -8.17 -0.59 -13.05
C ILE A 22 -9.17 0.57 -13.12
N THR A 23 -9.68 0.88 -14.31
CA THR A 23 -10.68 1.95 -14.49
C THR A 23 -11.93 1.66 -13.68
N LYS A 24 -12.45 0.43 -13.74
CA LYS A 24 -13.62 0.00 -12.98
C LYS A 24 -13.33 0.07 -11.47
N LEU A 25 -12.21 -0.49 -11.02
CA LEU A 25 -11.78 -0.45 -9.63
C LEU A 25 -11.71 0.99 -9.10
N TYR A 26 -11.11 1.89 -9.89
CA TYR A 26 -11.01 3.30 -9.54
C TYR A 26 -12.37 3.94 -9.31
N GLN A 27 -13.28 3.77 -10.28
CA GLN A 27 -14.59 4.40 -10.27
C GLN A 27 -15.54 3.86 -9.19
N GLU A 28 -15.46 2.55 -8.89
CA GLU A 28 -16.37 1.89 -7.97
C GLU A 28 -15.86 1.85 -6.52
N HIS A 29 -14.52 1.80 -6.32
CA HIS A 29 -13.93 1.57 -5.01
C HIS A 29 -12.92 2.63 -4.58
N MET A 30 -11.89 2.94 -5.38
CA MET A 30 -10.81 3.82 -4.93
C MET A 30 -11.31 5.23 -4.56
N VAL A 31 -12.28 5.77 -5.32
CA VAL A 31 -12.90 7.08 -5.04
C VAL A 31 -13.70 7.12 -3.72
N VAL A 32 -14.04 5.95 -3.16
CA VAL A 32 -14.73 5.81 -1.88
C VAL A 32 -13.78 5.46 -0.75
N ASP A 33 -12.75 4.64 -1.06
CA ASP A 33 -11.78 4.14 -0.07
C ASP A 33 -10.77 5.21 0.35
N PHE A 34 -10.46 6.19 -0.53
CA PHE A 34 -9.43 7.21 -0.28
C PHE A 34 -9.98 8.63 -0.40
N PRO A 35 -9.54 9.58 0.44
CA PRO A 35 -9.82 10.99 0.28
C PRO A 35 -9.39 11.50 -1.09
N LYS A 36 -10.14 12.47 -1.64
CA LYS A 36 -9.91 13.00 -2.99
C LYS A 36 -8.51 13.62 -3.17
N ASP A 37 -7.98 14.19 -2.13
CA ASP A 37 -6.67 14.87 -2.11
C ASP A 37 -5.50 13.88 -2.02
N GLU A 38 -5.76 12.64 -1.55
CA GLU A 38 -4.78 11.56 -1.47
C GLU A 38 -4.82 10.66 -2.71
N LEU A 39 -5.96 10.66 -3.44
CA LEU A 39 -6.16 9.81 -4.59
C LEU A 39 -5.59 10.44 -5.87
N LYS A 40 -4.60 9.77 -6.47
CA LYS A 40 -4.06 10.18 -7.78
C LYS A 40 -5.15 10.12 -8.87
N PRO A 41 -5.18 11.08 -9.81
CA PRO A 41 -6.12 11.03 -10.94
C PRO A 41 -5.97 9.73 -11.76
N LEU A 42 -7.09 9.17 -12.21
CA LEU A 42 -7.10 7.91 -12.99
C LEU A 42 -6.16 7.95 -14.19
N ASN A 43 -6.12 9.06 -14.94
CA ASN A 43 -5.24 9.20 -16.10
C ASN A 43 -3.75 9.14 -15.72
N MET A 44 -3.38 9.60 -14.52
CA MET A 44 -2.01 9.48 -14.00
C MET A 44 -1.71 8.01 -13.68
N ILE A 45 -2.62 7.29 -13.02
CA ILE A 45 -2.46 5.87 -12.71
C ILE A 45 -2.28 5.07 -14.01
N LEU A 46 -3.19 5.21 -14.97
CA LEU A 46 -3.14 4.49 -16.25
C LEU A 46 -1.85 4.81 -17.02
N LYS A 47 -1.46 6.08 -17.08
CA LYS A 47 -0.19 6.47 -17.72
C LYS A 47 1.01 5.81 -17.05
N SER A 48 1.03 5.74 -15.72
CA SER A 48 2.13 5.12 -14.95
C SER A 48 2.20 3.60 -15.15
N VAL A 49 1.04 2.95 -15.35
CA VAL A 49 0.96 1.53 -15.72
C VAL A 49 1.52 1.31 -17.13
N GLN A 50 1.14 2.14 -18.10
CA GLN A 50 1.67 2.10 -19.47
C GLN A 50 3.18 2.35 -19.52
N ASP A 51 3.69 3.26 -18.67
CA ASP A 51 5.11 3.54 -18.53
C ASP A 51 5.91 2.43 -17.80
N GLY A 52 5.20 1.42 -17.27
CA GLY A 52 5.79 0.19 -16.72
C GLY A 52 6.37 0.30 -15.30
N PHE A 53 6.09 1.39 -14.57
CA PHE A 53 6.55 1.57 -13.18
C PHE A 53 5.44 1.53 -12.13
N TYR A 54 4.21 1.20 -12.53
CA TYR A 54 3.05 1.11 -11.64
C TYR A 54 2.24 -0.14 -11.93
N ASP A 55 1.90 -0.89 -10.91
CA ASP A 55 1.13 -2.12 -11.02
C ASP A 55 -0.06 -2.08 -10.06
N CYS A 56 -1.23 -2.47 -10.55
CA CYS A 56 -2.41 -2.69 -9.72
C CYS A 56 -2.79 -4.17 -9.73
N PHE A 57 -3.11 -4.68 -8.55
CA PHE A 57 -3.51 -6.08 -8.35
C PHE A 57 -4.84 -6.14 -7.62
N GLY A 58 -5.70 -7.05 -8.05
CA GLY A 58 -6.87 -7.48 -7.30
C GLY A 58 -6.57 -8.73 -6.48
N LEU A 59 -7.11 -8.78 -5.28
CA LEU A 59 -7.19 -9.98 -4.47
C LEU A 59 -8.49 -10.70 -4.79
N PHE A 60 -8.40 -11.89 -5.35
CA PHE A 60 -9.55 -12.67 -5.80
C PHE A 60 -9.79 -13.90 -4.92
N GLU A 61 -11.03 -14.13 -4.53
CA GLU A 61 -11.54 -15.40 -4.06
C GLU A 61 -12.69 -15.86 -4.97
N ASN A 62 -12.58 -17.06 -5.58
CA ASN A 62 -13.61 -17.60 -6.48
C ASN A 62 -14.05 -16.61 -7.58
N GLU A 63 -13.10 -15.97 -8.25
CA GLU A 63 -13.31 -14.96 -9.29
C GLU A 63 -13.96 -13.63 -8.84
N GLN A 64 -14.27 -13.48 -7.56
CA GLN A 64 -14.71 -12.23 -6.96
C GLN A 64 -13.54 -11.46 -6.37
N ILE A 65 -13.46 -10.17 -6.64
CA ILE A 65 -12.46 -9.29 -6.04
C ILE A 65 -12.90 -8.93 -4.62
N GLU A 66 -12.00 -9.10 -3.65
CA GLU A 66 -12.26 -8.83 -2.23
C GLU A 66 -11.44 -7.65 -1.68
N GLY A 67 -10.46 -7.22 -2.45
CA GLY A 67 -9.56 -6.13 -2.12
C GLY A 67 -8.55 -5.91 -3.22
N TYR A 68 -7.66 -4.95 -3.02
CA TYR A 68 -6.66 -4.58 -4.03
C TYR A 68 -5.43 -3.94 -3.42
N THR A 69 -4.36 -3.89 -4.23
CA THR A 69 -3.17 -3.09 -3.97
C THR A 69 -2.65 -2.48 -5.26
N CYS A 70 -2.15 -1.26 -5.17
CA CYS A 70 -1.42 -0.60 -6.25
C CYS A 70 -0.02 -0.26 -5.76
N MET A 71 1.00 -0.49 -6.60
CA MET A 71 2.39 -0.39 -6.20
C MET A 71 3.20 0.40 -7.23
N VAL A 72 4.07 1.28 -6.74
CA VAL A 72 5.10 1.94 -7.55
C VAL A 72 6.35 1.09 -7.53
N LYS A 73 6.94 0.86 -8.69
CA LYS A 73 8.20 0.12 -8.84
C LYS A 73 9.36 1.08 -9.13
N GLN A 74 10.47 0.87 -8.42
CA GLN A 74 11.77 1.49 -8.67
C GLN A 74 12.85 0.41 -8.61
N GLU A 75 13.39 0.03 -9.80
CA GLU A 75 14.30 -1.12 -9.92
C GLU A 75 13.65 -2.39 -9.33
N ASN A 76 14.23 -2.98 -8.30
CA ASN A 76 13.66 -4.13 -7.59
C ASN A 76 13.08 -3.75 -6.22
N SER A 77 12.65 -2.48 -6.06
CA SER A 77 12.02 -1.98 -4.84
C SER A 77 10.62 -1.47 -5.12
N TYR A 78 9.74 -1.53 -4.13
CA TYR A 78 8.32 -1.23 -4.28
C TYR A 78 7.81 -0.32 -3.16
N LEU A 79 6.96 0.64 -3.53
CA LEU A 79 6.11 1.40 -2.60
C LEU A 79 4.68 0.90 -2.77
N ILE A 80 4.07 0.40 -1.70
CA ILE A 80 2.63 0.14 -1.65
C ILE A 80 1.94 1.50 -1.55
N ASP A 81 1.37 1.94 -2.67
CA ASP A 81 0.76 3.26 -2.83
C ASP A 81 -0.71 3.27 -2.37
N TYR A 82 -1.45 2.22 -2.73
CA TYR A 82 -2.82 1.98 -2.26
C TYR A 82 -3.00 0.53 -1.88
N ILE A 83 -3.70 0.30 -0.78
CA ILE A 83 -4.09 -1.04 -0.32
C ILE A 83 -5.44 -0.95 0.40
N ALA A 84 -6.42 -1.74 -0.02
CA ALA A 84 -7.71 -1.79 0.64
C ALA A 84 -8.36 -3.18 0.56
N ILE A 85 -9.13 -3.50 1.60
CA ILE A 85 -10.06 -4.64 1.63
C ILE A 85 -11.47 -4.08 1.63
N PHE A 86 -12.34 -4.60 0.76
CA PHE A 86 -13.72 -4.14 0.69
C PHE A 86 -14.44 -4.33 2.03
N PRO A 87 -15.34 -3.42 2.41
CA PRO A 87 -15.95 -3.40 3.75
C PRO A 87 -16.54 -4.74 4.19
N GLU A 88 -17.22 -5.45 3.28
CA GLU A 88 -17.87 -6.74 3.52
C GLU A 88 -16.89 -7.89 3.79
N HIS A 89 -15.61 -7.72 3.42
CA HIS A 89 -14.55 -8.72 3.61
C HIS A 89 -13.60 -8.40 4.76
N ARG A 90 -13.78 -7.24 5.43
CA ARG A 90 -12.95 -6.83 6.57
C ARG A 90 -13.16 -7.73 7.79
N ASN A 91 -12.18 -7.77 8.68
CA ASN A 91 -12.18 -8.54 9.93
C ASN A 91 -12.31 -10.08 9.76
N LYS A 92 -12.01 -10.60 8.56
CA LYS A 92 -12.05 -12.04 8.20
C LYS A 92 -10.67 -12.62 7.87
N GLY A 93 -9.58 -11.92 8.19
CA GLY A 93 -8.21 -12.34 7.86
C GLY A 93 -7.77 -12.01 6.41
N VAL A 94 -8.67 -11.44 5.59
CA VAL A 94 -8.42 -11.14 4.17
C VAL A 94 -7.22 -10.19 4.00
N GLY A 95 -7.09 -9.18 4.86
CA GLY A 95 -5.96 -8.26 4.82
C GLY A 95 -4.61 -8.93 5.10
N THR A 96 -4.56 -9.88 6.05
CA THR A 96 -3.36 -10.69 6.31
C THR A 96 -3.00 -11.53 5.10
N ASN A 97 -3.99 -12.16 4.45
CA ASN A 97 -3.76 -12.93 3.22
C ASN A 97 -3.24 -12.05 2.09
N LEU A 98 -3.76 -10.82 1.95
CA LEU A 98 -3.27 -9.88 0.93
C LEU A 98 -1.79 -9.55 1.16
N LEU A 99 -1.39 -9.19 2.39
CA LEU A 99 0.02 -8.90 2.71
C LEU A 99 0.92 -10.11 2.46
N THR A 100 0.49 -11.31 2.85
CA THR A 100 1.23 -12.55 2.58
C THR A 100 1.42 -12.79 1.08
N LEU A 101 0.37 -12.59 0.28
CA LEU A 101 0.43 -12.78 -1.18
C LEU A 101 1.28 -11.70 -1.86
N ILE A 102 1.33 -10.48 -1.33
CA ILE A 102 2.25 -9.43 -1.80
C ILE A 102 3.70 -9.84 -1.50
N ASP A 103 3.99 -10.27 -0.28
CA ASP A 103 5.32 -10.72 0.12
C ASP A 103 5.78 -11.95 -0.71
N ASP A 104 4.88 -12.89 -1.00
CA ASP A 104 5.16 -14.04 -1.85
C ASP A 104 5.42 -13.62 -3.31
N TYR A 105 4.62 -12.69 -3.84
CA TYR A 105 4.77 -12.17 -5.20
C TYR A 105 6.07 -11.39 -5.38
N LEU A 106 6.44 -10.60 -4.38
CA LEU A 106 7.63 -9.74 -4.37
C LEU A 106 8.82 -10.38 -3.64
N GLY A 107 8.84 -11.71 -3.49
CA GLY A 107 9.76 -12.44 -2.62
C GLY A 107 11.25 -12.17 -2.81
N ASP A 108 11.67 -11.68 -3.99
CA ASP A 108 13.04 -11.31 -4.32
C ASP A 108 13.27 -9.78 -4.31
N ALA A 109 12.25 -8.99 -3.92
CA ALA A 109 12.39 -7.54 -3.84
C ALA A 109 13.50 -7.12 -2.88
N ASP A 110 14.20 -6.05 -3.26
CA ASP A 110 15.21 -5.45 -2.38
C ASP A 110 14.55 -4.73 -1.21
N ARG A 111 13.44 -4.03 -1.47
CA ARG A 111 12.68 -3.28 -0.49
C ARG A 111 11.19 -3.25 -0.83
N ILE A 112 10.36 -3.36 0.17
CA ILE A 112 8.93 -3.11 0.07
C ILE A 112 8.58 -2.12 1.19
N ILE A 113 8.23 -0.90 0.84
CA ILE A 113 7.86 0.13 1.80
C ILE A 113 6.40 0.54 1.61
N GLY A 114 5.80 1.11 2.64
CA GLY A 114 4.44 1.63 2.62
C GLY A 114 4.26 2.75 3.63
N GLU A 115 3.21 3.52 3.45
CA GLU A 115 2.83 4.64 4.30
C GLU A 115 1.66 4.24 5.20
N VAL A 116 1.73 4.63 6.46
CA VAL A 116 0.59 4.59 7.37
C VAL A 116 0.52 5.91 8.13
N GLU A 117 -0.67 6.48 8.21
CA GLU A 117 -0.89 7.73 8.93
C GLU A 117 -0.40 7.61 10.38
N ASP A 118 0.31 8.63 10.85
CA ASP A 118 0.87 8.65 12.21
C ASP A 118 -0.18 9.15 13.21
N PRO A 119 -0.69 8.28 14.10
CA PRO A 119 -1.72 8.66 15.08
C PRO A 119 -1.24 9.71 16.11
N ALA A 120 0.06 9.99 16.18
CA ALA A 120 0.59 11.03 17.04
C ALA A 120 0.27 12.44 16.56
N TYR A 121 -0.18 12.61 15.32
CA TYR A 121 -0.42 13.91 14.71
C TYR A 121 -1.90 14.22 14.41
N THR A 122 -2.82 13.47 14.99
CA THR A 122 -4.26 13.78 14.91
C THR A 122 -4.83 14.08 16.30
N ASP A 123 -5.63 15.15 16.38
CA ASP A 123 -6.36 15.54 17.59
C ASP A 123 -7.75 14.91 17.67
N ASP A 124 -8.23 14.30 16.58
CA ASP A 124 -9.50 13.58 16.51
C ASP A 124 -9.34 12.18 17.11
N GLU A 125 -9.96 11.90 18.23
CA GLU A 125 -9.85 10.64 18.96
C GLU A 125 -10.41 9.44 18.19
N GLU A 126 -11.43 9.63 17.32
CA GLU A 126 -11.95 8.57 16.48
C GLU A 126 -10.95 8.21 15.37
N GLN A 127 -10.41 9.22 14.68
CA GLN A 127 -9.36 9.03 13.69
C GLN A 127 -8.09 8.42 14.30
N LYS A 128 -7.68 8.90 15.45
CA LYS A 128 -6.53 8.35 16.20
C LYS A 128 -6.70 6.87 16.52
N THR A 129 -7.91 6.47 16.93
CA THR A 129 -8.24 5.07 17.20
C THR A 129 -8.12 4.23 15.92
N LEU A 130 -8.66 4.72 14.79
CA LEU A 130 -8.60 4.04 13.49
C LEU A 130 -7.15 3.91 12.99
N GLN A 131 -6.37 4.99 13.04
CA GLN A 131 -4.96 5.01 12.64
C GLN A 131 -4.11 4.08 13.51
N THR A 132 -4.31 4.10 14.83
CA THR A 132 -3.63 3.20 15.78
C THR A 132 -3.94 1.74 15.47
N ARG A 133 -5.21 1.42 15.19
CA ARG A 133 -5.63 0.07 14.80
C ARG A 133 -4.99 -0.37 13.49
N ARG A 134 -4.92 0.52 12.49
CA ARG A 134 -4.30 0.30 11.19
C ARG A 134 -2.80 0.05 11.33
N LEU A 135 -2.08 0.91 12.05
CA LEU A 135 -0.66 0.72 12.37
C LEU A 135 -0.43 -0.63 13.06
N GLY A 136 -1.21 -0.93 14.11
CA GLY A 136 -1.13 -2.20 14.83
C GLY A 136 -1.40 -3.42 13.94
N PHE A 137 -2.27 -3.31 12.92
CA PHE A 137 -2.49 -4.36 11.94
C PHE A 137 -1.22 -4.63 11.13
N TYR A 138 -0.57 -3.62 10.57
CA TYR A 138 0.65 -3.81 9.80
C TYR A 138 1.80 -4.38 10.64
N LEU A 139 2.00 -3.87 11.86
CA LEU A 139 3.06 -4.36 12.76
C LEU A 139 2.88 -5.84 13.12
N ARG A 140 1.62 -6.31 13.30
CA ARG A 140 1.33 -7.75 13.53
C ARG A 140 1.48 -8.62 12.29
N ASN A 141 1.52 -8.04 11.10
CA ASN A 141 1.69 -8.74 9.82
C ASN A 141 3.09 -8.52 9.23
N ASN A 142 4.12 -8.53 10.07
CA ASN A 142 5.54 -8.48 9.69
C ASN A 142 5.96 -7.21 8.95
N CYS A 143 5.22 -6.11 9.08
CA CYS A 143 5.71 -4.80 8.71
C CYS A 143 6.46 -4.17 9.89
N TYR A 144 7.51 -3.40 9.60
CA TYR A 144 8.38 -2.81 10.61
C TYR A 144 8.42 -1.30 10.45
N ASP A 145 8.40 -0.60 11.56
CA ASP A 145 8.64 0.84 11.58
C ASP A 145 10.11 1.13 11.28
N THR A 146 10.37 1.83 10.18
CA THR A 146 11.73 2.21 9.77
C THR A 146 12.31 3.33 10.64
N GLY A 147 11.48 3.96 11.46
CA GLY A 147 11.81 5.18 12.20
C GLY A 147 11.73 6.45 11.35
N LEU A 148 11.54 6.35 10.04
CA LEU A 148 11.35 7.51 9.17
C LEU A 148 9.91 8.03 9.32
N ARG A 149 9.79 9.36 9.50
CA ARG A 149 8.53 10.11 9.48
C ARG A 149 8.58 11.10 8.33
N VAL A 150 7.49 11.19 7.59
CA VAL A 150 7.38 12.10 6.45
C VAL A 150 6.07 12.88 6.51
N GLU A 151 6.09 14.08 5.98
CA GLU A 151 4.87 14.79 5.63
C GLU A 151 4.73 14.76 4.11
N CYS A 152 3.59 14.28 3.63
CA CYS A 152 3.27 14.16 2.21
C CYS A 152 1.91 14.79 1.98
N PHE A 153 1.86 15.90 1.21
CA PHE A 153 0.65 16.68 0.94
C PHE A 153 -0.16 17.06 2.18
N GLY A 154 0.53 17.37 3.30
CA GLY A 154 -0.09 17.78 4.56
C GLY A 154 -0.48 16.62 5.49
N VAL A 155 -0.36 15.39 5.04
CA VAL A 155 -0.59 14.19 5.87
C VAL A 155 0.75 13.67 6.40
N LYS A 156 0.79 13.31 7.68
CA LYS A 156 2.00 12.78 8.34
C LYS A 156 1.94 11.27 8.41
N PHE A 157 3.01 10.63 7.91
CA PHE A 157 3.11 9.20 7.79
C PHE A 157 4.30 8.62 8.55
N ILE A 158 4.09 7.42 9.07
CA ILE A 158 5.12 6.47 9.45
C ILE A 158 5.47 5.67 8.20
N ILE A 159 6.75 5.57 7.85
CA ILE A 159 7.17 4.68 6.78
C ILE A 159 7.45 3.30 7.36
N LEU A 160 6.68 2.33 6.89
CA LEU A 160 6.83 0.93 7.23
C LEU A 160 7.59 0.20 6.12
N GLU A 161 8.27 -0.86 6.51
CA GLU A 161 8.94 -1.78 5.59
C GLU A 161 8.47 -3.21 5.83
N SER A 162 8.23 -3.97 4.76
CA SER A 162 7.97 -5.42 4.79
C SER A 162 9.00 -6.19 3.97
N GLY A 163 8.89 -7.52 3.95
CA GLY A 163 9.79 -8.38 3.19
C GLY A 163 11.00 -8.89 3.97
N LYS A 164 11.89 -9.59 3.27
CA LYS A 164 13.02 -10.34 3.86
C LYS A 164 14.21 -9.46 4.22
N LYS A 165 14.43 -8.38 3.46
CA LYS A 165 15.53 -7.43 3.67
C LYS A 165 15.00 -6.23 4.44
N ARG A 166 15.78 -5.74 5.40
CA ARG A 166 15.41 -4.58 6.22
C ARG A 166 16.53 -3.55 6.19
N CYS A 167 16.14 -2.29 6.07
CA CYS A 167 17.06 -1.18 6.27
C CYS A 167 16.91 -0.60 7.68
N ARG A 168 18.06 -0.32 8.30
CA ARG A 168 18.12 0.42 9.57
C ARG A 168 18.54 1.86 9.38
N ASP A 169 18.91 2.25 8.17
CA ASP A 169 19.33 3.61 7.84
C ASP A 169 18.13 4.40 7.30
N LYS A 170 17.69 5.39 8.07
CA LYS A 170 16.59 6.28 7.69
C LYS A 170 16.91 7.10 6.43
N ASP A 171 18.17 7.38 6.15
CA ASP A 171 18.58 8.16 4.99
C ASP A 171 18.42 7.35 3.72
N GLU A 172 18.82 6.06 3.72
CA GLU A 172 18.57 5.15 2.60
C GLU A 172 17.06 4.97 2.34
N VAL A 173 16.24 4.85 3.39
CA VAL A 173 14.79 4.73 3.24
C VAL A 173 14.21 6.02 2.67
N TRP A 174 14.68 7.19 3.11
CA TRP A 174 14.25 8.48 2.57
C TRP A 174 14.63 8.67 1.11
N ASP A 175 15.84 8.28 0.73
CA ASP A 175 16.30 8.38 -0.65
C ASP A 175 15.44 7.51 -1.57
N LEU A 176 15.16 6.27 -1.16
CA LEU A 176 14.26 5.37 -1.90
C LEU A 176 12.84 5.94 -1.98
N TYR A 177 12.27 6.39 -0.86
CA TYR A 177 10.95 7.01 -0.81
C TYR A 177 10.85 8.20 -1.76
N SER A 178 11.88 9.06 -1.76
CA SER A 178 11.97 10.21 -2.65
C SER A 178 11.97 9.82 -4.13
N LEU A 179 12.67 8.74 -4.50
CA LEU A 179 12.70 8.24 -5.87
C LEU A 179 11.32 7.78 -6.36
N PHE A 180 10.51 7.15 -5.51
CA PHE A 180 9.15 6.77 -5.88
C PHE A 180 8.28 7.98 -6.22
N TYR A 181 8.29 9.01 -5.39
CA TYR A 181 7.47 10.20 -5.60
C TYR A 181 7.93 11.07 -6.77
N LYS A 182 9.23 11.11 -7.05
CA LYS A 182 9.79 11.82 -8.22
C LYS A 182 9.39 11.22 -9.57
N LYS A 183 8.80 10.02 -9.59
CA LYS A 183 8.17 9.47 -10.80
C LYS A 183 6.86 10.20 -11.17
N PHE A 184 6.19 10.79 -10.20
CA PHE A 184 4.90 11.46 -10.39
C PHE A 184 5.02 12.98 -10.35
N LEU A 185 6.03 13.50 -9.67
CA LEU A 185 6.15 14.92 -9.32
C LEU A 185 7.41 15.53 -9.92
N SER A 186 7.30 16.79 -10.38
CA SER A 186 8.47 17.60 -10.65
C SER A 186 9.25 17.86 -9.35
N GLU A 187 10.54 18.17 -9.48
CA GLU A 187 11.42 18.49 -8.33
C GLU A 187 10.84 19.64 -7.47
N GLU A 188 10.25 20.66 -8.11
CA GLU A 188 9.60 21.78 -7.43
C GLU A 188 8.39 21.32 -6.60
N ARG A 189 7.51 20.51 -7.20
CA ARG A 189 6.34 19.99 -6.49
C ARG A 189 6.72 19.03 -5.38
N PHE A 190 7.73 18.18 -5.60
CA PHE A 190 8.25 17.32 -4.56
C PHE A 190 8.69 18.13 -3.36
N LYS A 191 9.60 19.09 -3.52
CA LYS A 191 10.11 19.95 -2.43
C LYS A 191 9.03 20.75 -1.71
N LYS A 192 7.96 21.10 -2.41
CA LYS A 192 6.85 21.88 -1.86
C LYS A 192 5.91 21.04 -0.98
N HIS A 193 5.78 19.74 -1.25
CA HIS A 193 4.72 18.93 -0.66
C HIS A 193 5.22 17.72 0.12
N ILE A 194 6.53 17.39 0.03
CA ILE A 194 7.07 16.18 0.67
C ILE A 194 8.39 16.50 1.38
N TRP A 195 8.44 16.21 2.68
CA TRP A 195 9.65 16.40 3.48
C TRP A 195 9.72 15.42 4.65
N ARG A 196 10.93 15.20 5.14
CA ARG A 196 11.17 14.45 6.39
C ARG A 196 10.73 15.28 7.57
N ILE A 197 10.06 14.65 8.51
CA ILE A 197 9.81 15.23 9.83
C ILE A 197 11.07 14.94 10.66
N SER A 198 11.71 16.02 11.16
CA SER A 198 12.86 15.87 12.05
C SER A 198 12.46 15.17 13.34
N ASP A 199 13.29 14.24 13.81
CA ASP A 199 13.13 13.68 15.14
C ASP A 199 13.19 14.88 16.12
N THR A 200 12.07 15.20 16.76
CA THR A 200 12.06 16.20 17.81
C THR A 200 12.90 15.64 18.96
N VAL A 201 14.02 16.28 19.24
CA VAL A 201 14.91 15.99 20.36
C VAL A 201 14.19 16.22 21.68
#